data_4a5d365b1116fc6651fe0dd048c965b9
#
_entry.id   4a5d365b1116fc6651fe0dd048c965b9
#
_cell.length_a   1.000
_cell.length_b   1.000
_cell.length_c   1.000
_cell.angle_alpha   90.00
_cell.angle_beta   90.00
_cell.angle_gamma   90.00
#
_symmetry.space_group_name_H-M   'P 1'
#
loop_
_entity.id
_entity.type
_entity.pdbx_description
1 polymer ?
#
loop_
_entity_poly.entity_id
_entity_poly.type
_entity_poly.pdbx_seq_one_letter_code
_entity_poly.pdbx_strand_id
1 'polypeptide(L)'
;MKKFILATILTLTSIVATATVTHVTLTYYQPIKAQCNSQPLITADGSRINLNHLKKGRIKWCAISRDLLWLFPKGKPKRIYIEGFGVFEVRDIMNRRFTHMVDILIHPKDSKRIKLDNVKVKII
;
A
#
# COMPACT_ATOMS: atom_id res chain seq x y z
N MET A 1 9.21 54.90 -9.23
CA MET A 1 9.04 54.11 -9.20
C MET A 1 8.97 53.17 -8.89
N LYS A 2 8.79 52.86 -8.78
CA LYS A 2 8.51 51.91 -8.56
C LYS A 2 8.62 50.81 -8.40
N LYS A 3 8.43 50.40 -8.19
CA LYS A 3 8.30 49.37 -8.03
C LYS A 3 8.13 48.30 -7.91
N PHE A 4 7.87 47.97 -7.93
CA PHE A 4 7.49 46.89 -7.82
C PHE A 4 7.62 45.87 -7.68
N ILE A 5 7.47 45.70 -7.63
CA ILE A 5 7.43 44.73 -7.65
C ILE A 5 7.41 43.75 -7.37
N LEU A 6 6.95 43.41 -7.29
CA LEU A 6 6.76 42.34 -7.05
C LEU A 6 6.72 41.33 -7.03
N ALA A 7 6.61 41.31 -7.26
CA ALA A 7 6.46 40.28 -7.28
C ALA A 7 6.49 39.44 -7.13
N THR A 8 6.25 39.32 -7.16
CA THR A 8 6.15 38.36 -7.07
C THR A 8 6.27 37.51 -6.63
N ILE A 9 6.12 37.33 -6.60
CA ILE A 9 6.08 36.41 -6.37
C ILE A 9 5.76 35.47 -6.12
N LEU A 10 5.31 35.32 -6.27
CA LEU A 10 4.86 34.39 -6.06
C LEU A 10 4.96 33.42 -6.03
N THR A 11 5.07 33.30 -6.00
CA THR A 11 5.12 32.39 -6.02
C THR A 11 4.92 31.53 -5.93
N LEU A 12 4.57 31.41 -6.14
CA LEU A 12 4.21 30.58 -6.11
C LEU A 12 4.35 29.71 -5.75
N THR A 13 4.59 29.85 -5.61
CA THR A 13 4.63 28.96 -5.00
C THR A 13 3.88 27.97 -4.74
N SER A 14 3.48 27.75 -5.14
CA SER A 14 2.40 26.90 -5.01
C SER A 14 2.59 25.59 -5.62
N ILE A 15 3.54 24.97 -5.18
CA ILE A 15 3.67 23.60 -5.56
C ILE A 15 2.89 22.81 -4.55
N VAL A 16 1.73 22.43 -4.97
CA VAL A 16 0.91 21.51 -4.19
C VAL A 16 1.23 20.12 -4.71
N ALA A 17 1.89 19.35 -3.90
CA ALA A 17 2.07 17.94 -4.21
C ALA A 17 0.72 17.24 -4.04
N THR A 18 0.11 16.85 -5.14
CA THR A 18 -1.09 16.04 -5.11
C THR A 18 -0.72 14.58 -4.86
N ALA A 19 -1.34 14.00 -3.87
CA ALA A 19 -1.18 12.56 -3.62
C ALA A 19 -1.80 11.77 -4.77
N THR A 20 -1.12 10.71 -5.18
CA THR A 20 -1.69 9.76 -6.14
C THR A 20 -2.76 8.94 -5.46
N VAL A 21 -3.95 8.94 -6.02
CA VAL A 21 -5.11 8.23 -5.50
C VAL A 21 -5.59 7.23 -6.53
N THR A 22 -5.94 6.04 -6.07
CA THR A 22 -6.57 5.03 -6.89
C THR A 22 -7.64 4.30 -6.08
N HIS A 23 -8.48 3.52 -6.75
CA HIS A 23 -9.50 2.70 -6.10
C HIS A 23 -9.23 1.24 -6.41
N VAL A 24 -9.38 0.41 -5.39
CA VAL A 24 -9.01 -1.01 -5.46
C VAL A 24 -10.09 -1.88 -4.86
N THR A 25 -10.03 -3.17 -5.17
CA THR A 25 -10.73 -4.19 -4.40
C THR A 25 -9.81 -4.63 -3.27
N LEU A 26 -10.32 -4.60 -2.05
CA LEU A 26 -9.57 -4.90 -0.84
C LEU A 26 -9.96 -6.27 -0.30
N THR A 27 -8.96 -7.10 -0.03
CA THR A 27 -9.14 -8.43 0.54
C THR A 27 -8.13 -8.64 1.68
N TYR A 28 -8.30 -9.75 2.40
CA TYR A 28 -7.33 -10.23 3.39
C TYR A 28 -6.67 -11.50 2.89
N TYR A 29 -5.41 -11.72 3.25
CA TYR A 29 -4.76 -13.01 3.02
C TYR A 29 -3.99 -13.46 4.25
N GLN A 30 -3.85 -14.78 4.36
CA GLN A 30 -3.10 -15.42 5.43
C GLN A 30 -1.77 -15.94 4.88
N PRO A 31 -0.67 -15.87 5.65
CA PRO A 31 0.62 -16.36 5.19
C PRO A 31 0.69 -17.89 5.34
N ILE A 32 -0.09 -18.59 4.54
CA ILE A 32 -0.16 -20.05 4.53
C ILE A 32 0.07 -20.57 3.12
N LYS A 33 0.56 -21.82 3.02
CA LYS A 33 0.89 -22.41 1.73
C LYS A 33 -0.28 -22.42 0.74
N ALA A 34 -1.49 -22.62 1.23
CA ALA A 34 -2.68 -22.66 0.38
C ALA A 34 -2.97 -21.32 -0.31
N GLN A 35 -2.54 -20.21 0.26
CA GLN A 35 -2.78 -18.87 -0.27
C GLN A 35 -1.52 -18.22 -0.87
N CYS A 36 -0.36 -18.76 -0.55
CA CYS A 36 0.92 -18.22 -0.97
C CYS A 36 1.70 -19.28 -1.76
N ASN A 37 2.98 -19.37 -1.51
CA ASN A 37 3.86 -20.38 -2.12
C ASN A 37 4.43 -21.29 -1.03
N SER A 38 5.49 -22.04 -1.37
CA SER A 38 6.14 -22.94 -0.42
C SER A 38 6.78 -22.24 0.79
N GLN A 39 7.00 -20.92 0.71
CA GLN A 39 7.57 -20.13 1.80
C GLN A 39 6.62 -18.99 2.17
N PRO A 40 5.49 -19.30 2.80
CA PRO A 40 4.44 -18.29 3.04
C PRO A 40 4.85 -17.18 4.01
N LEU A 41 5.91 -17.38 4.79
CA LEU A 41 6.41 -16.36 5.73
C LEU A 41 7.44 -15.41 5.10
N ILE A 42 7.75 -15.58 3.82
CA ILE A 42 8.66 -14.70 3.08
C ILE A 42 7.85 -13.97 2.01
N THR A 43 7.90 -12.65 2.05
CA THR A 43 7.20 -11.82 1.05
C THR A 43 8.01 -11.68 -0.23
N ALA A 44 7.42 -11.07 -1.26
CA ALA A 44 8.07 -10.90 -2.56
C ALA A 44 9.34 -10.03 -2.46
N ASP A 45 9.40 -9.10 -1.52
CA ASP A 45 10.59 -8.26 -1.32
C ASP A 45 11.64 -8.94 -0.41
N GLY A 46 11.43 -10.19 -0.02
CA GLY A 46 12.34 -10.94 0.83
C GLY A 46 12.13 -10.71 2.32
N SER A 47 11.14 -9.92 2.72
CA SER A 47 10.85 -9.67 4.14
C SER A 47 10.31 -10.92 4.80
N ARG A 48 10.75 -11.16 6.04
CA ARG A 48 10.25 -12.28 6.84
C ARG A 48 9.12 -11.79 7.75
N ILE A 49 8.00 -12.47 7.70
CA ILE A 49 6.82 -12.14 8.50
C ILE A 49 7.03 -12.64 9.93
N ASN A 50 7.03 -11.71 10.89
CA ASN A 50 7.04 -12.03 12.31
C ASN A 50 5.59 -12.20 12.76
N LEU A 51 5.16 -13.42 13.02
CA LEU A 51 3.77 -13.72 13.35
C LEU A 51 3.32 -13.07 14.67
N ASN A 52 4.21 -12.92 15.63
CA ASN A 52 3.88 -12.24 16.88
C ASN A 52 3.62 -10.74 16.64
N HIS A 53 4.47 -10.10 15.87
CA HIS A 53 4.28 -8.69 15.54
C HIS A 53 3.02 -8.48 14.73
N LEU A 54 2.74 -9.39 13.82
CA LEU A 54 1.52 -9.34 13.02
C LEU A 54 0.27 -9.46 13.90
N LYS A 55 0.27 -10.42 14.82
CA LYS A 55 -0.84 -10.63 15.73
C LYS A 55 -1.10 -9.42 16.62
N LYS A 56 -0.03 -8.74 17.04
CA LYS A 56 -0.13 -7.57 17.93
C LYS A 56 -0.35 -6.27 17.17
N GLY A 57 -0.45 -6.31 15.86
CA GLY A 57 -0.63 -5.11 15.04
C GLY A 57 0.61 -4.23 14.95
N ARG A 58 1.79 -4.77 15.27
CA ARG A 58 3.06 -4.03 15.17
C ARG A 58 3.59 -3.94 13.75
N ILE A 59 3.20 -4.86 12.90
CA ILE A 59 3.45 -4.78 11.47
C ILE A 59 2.11 -4.72 10.75
N LYS A 60 2.04 -3.85 9.77
CA LYS A 60 0.85 -3.67 8.93
C LYS A 60 1.34 -3.72 7.50
N TRP A 61 1.30 -4.89 6.92
CA TRP A 61 1.81 -5.16 5.59
C TRP A 61 0.67 -5.57 4.66
N CYS A 62 0.88 -5.33 3.38
CA CYS A 62 -0.07 -5.74 2.35
C CYS A 62 0.68 -6.19 1.10
N ALA A 63 -0.05 -6.90 0.26
CA ALA A 63 0.33 -7.21 -1.10
C ALA A 63 -0.47 -6.33 -2.04
N ILE A 64 0.09 -6.01 -3.19
CA ILE A 64 -0.63 -5.29 -4.23
C ILE A 64 -0.57 -6.05 -5.55
N SER A 65 -1.56 -5.84 -6.40
CA SER A 65 -1.53 -6.35 -7.75
C SER A 65 -0.44 -5.65 -8.56
N ARG A 66 0.17 -6.37 -9.50
CA ARG A 66 1.34 -5.90 -10.24
C ARG A 66 1.11 -4.64 -11.05
N ASP A 67 -0.10 -4.44 -11.51
CA ASP A 67 -0.49 -3.26 -12.27
C ASP A 67 -0.40 -1.96 -11.47
N LEU A 68 -0.32 -2.03 -10.14
CA LEU A 68 -0.20 -0.85 -9.29
C LEU A 68 1.26 -0.46 -8.99
N LEU A 69 2.22 -1.31 -9.32
CA LEU A 69 3.63 -1.06 -8.97
C LEU A 69 4.18 0.25 -9.55
N TRP A 70 3.76 0.61 -10.74
CA TRP A 70 4.25 1.82 -11.39
C TRP A 70 3.79 3.13 -10.72
N LEU A 71 2.80 3.04 -9.84
CA LEU A 71 2.33 4.22 -9.10
C LEU A 71 3.30 4.68 -8.02
N PHE A 72 4.26 3.83 -7.64
CA PHE A 72 5.17 4.11 -6.56
C PHE A 72 6.46 4.72 -7.06
N PRO A 73 7.01 5.72 -6.33
CA PRO A 73 8.32 6.28 -6.69
C PRO A 73 9.41 5.24 -6.50
N LYS A 74 10.37 5.22 -7.41
CA LYS A 74 11.51 4.31 -7.34
C LYS A 74 12.44 4.71 -6.20
N GLY A 75 13.09 3.72 -5.61
CA GLY A 75 14.12 3.93 -4.60
C GLY A 75 13.60 4.33 -3.23
N LYS A 76 12.31 4.26 -3.01
CA LYS A 76 11.70 4.57 -1.72
C LYS A 76 10.86 3.39 -1.25
N PRO A 77 10.71 3.23 0.08
CA PRO A 77 9.78 2.23 0.60
C PRO A 77 8.37 2.50 0.08
N LYS A 78 7.66 1.44 -0.27
CA LYS A 78 6.29 1.54 -0.78
C LYS A 78 5.32 1.52 0.38
N ARG A 79 4.53 2.56 0.52
CA ARG A 79 3.50 2.66 1.55
C ARG A 79 2.23 3.23 0.97
N ILE A 80 1.12 2.79 1.51
CA ILE A 80 -0.20 3.26 1.10
C ILE A 80 -1.05 3.58 2.32
N TYR A 81 -1.95 4.53 2.15
CA TYR A 81 -3.01 4.78 3.10
C TYR A 81 -4.29 4.20 2.53
N ILE A 82 -4.89 3.26 3.24
CA ILE A 82 -6.16 2.64 2.85
C ILE A 82 -7.28 3.29 3.66
N GLU A 83 -8.20 3.94 3.00
CA GLU A 83 -9.30 4.62 3.66
C GLU A 83 -10.10 3.65 4.52
N GLY A 84 -10.26 4.00 5.79
CA GLY A 84 -10.93 3.16 6.78
C GLY A 84 -10.04 2.13 7.47
N PHE A 85 -8.78 1.97 7.02
CA PHE A 85 -7.87 0.94 7.55
C PHE A 85 -6.53 1.49 8.02
N GLY A 86 -6.07 2.61 7.46
CA GLY A 86 -4.82 3.24 7.85
C GLY A 86 -3.66 2.96 6.93
N VAL A 87 -2.45 3.15 7.42
CA VAL A 87 -1.21 3.06 6.65
C VAL A 87 -0.69 1.63 6.67
N PHE A 88 -0.32 1.14 5.49
CA PHE A 88 0.27 -0.19 5.31
C PHE A 88 1.54 -0.09 4.48
N GLU A 89 2.52 -0.92 4.81
CA GLU A 89 3.72 -1.11 4.00
C GLU A 89 3.45 -2.17 2.95
N VAL A 90 3.81 -1.87 1.72
CA VAL A 90 3.69 -2.82 0.62
C VAL A 90 4.94 -3.70 0.61
N ARG A 91 4.80 -4.94 1.01
CA ARG A 91 5.91 -5.88 1.12
C ARG A 91 5.76 -7.09 0.22
N ASP A 92 4.61 -7.23 -0.42
CA ASP A 92 4.32 -8.42 -1.21
C ASP A 92 3.61 -8.05 -2.51
N ILE A 93 3.58 -8.99 -3.43
CA ILE A 93 2.99 -8.82 -4.76
C ILE A 93 2.06 -9.99 -5.02
N MET A 94 0.88 -9.67 -5.54
CA MET A 94 -0.15 -10.65 -5.86
C MET A 94 0.14 -11.37 -7.18
N ASN A 95 -0.52 -12.49 -7.37
CA ASN A 95 -0.46 -13.24 -8.63
C ASN A 95 -0.86 -12.34 -9.81
N ARG A 96 -0.25 -12.59 -10.97
CA ARG A 96 -0.46 -11.77 -12.17
C ARG A 96 -1.91 -11.65 -12.63
N ARG A 97 -2.74 -12.64 -12.30
CA ARG A 97 -4.15 -12.62 -12.70
C ARG A 97 -4.98 -11.55 -12.00
N PHE A 98 -4.48 -11.01 -10.89
CA PHE A 98 -5.18 -9.97 -10.13
C PHE A 98 -4.81 -8.58 -10.63
N THR A 99 -5.81 -7.71 -10.70
CA THR A 99 -5.63 -6.30 -11.09
C THR A 99 -6.42 -5.41 -10.15
N HIS A 100 -5.92 -4.21 -9.92
CA HIS A 100 -6.55 -3.21 -9.05
C HIS A 100 -6.94 -3.77 -7.68
N MET A 101 -6.03 -4.54 -7.07
CA MET A 101 -6.29 -5.18 -5.79
C MET A 101 -5.20 -4.89 -4.77
N VAL A 102 -5.63 -4.78 -3.53
CA VAL A 102 -4.78 -4.75 -2.35
C VAL A 102 -5.24 -5.85 -1.40
N ASP A 103 -4.29 -6.58 -0.87
CA ASP A 103 -4.53 -7.76 -0.06
C ASP A 103 -3.81 -7.56 1.28
N ILE A 104 -4.56 -7.36 2.35
CA ILE A 104 -3.99 -7.07 3.67
C ILE A 104 -3.58 -8.38 4.33
N LEU A 105 -2.33 -8.42 4.80
CA LEU A 105 -1.79 -9.56 5.53
C LEU A 105 -2.42 -9.64 6.91
N ILE A 106 -3.00 -10.80 7.24
CA ILE A 106 -3.57 -11.08 8.56
C ILE A 106 -2.92 -12.33 9.14
N HIS A 107 -3.05 -12.51 10.47
CA HIS A 107 -2.49 -13.67 11.15
C HIS A 107 -3.16 -14.96 10.66
N PRO A 108 -2.41 -16.08 10.54
CA PRO A 108 -2.97 -17.35 10.04
C PRO A 108 -4.17 -17.87 10.86
N LYS A 109 -4.26 -17.49 12.12
CA LYS A 109 -5.38 -17.89 12.98
C LYS A 109 -6.56 -16.94 12.91
N ASP A 110 -6.41 -15.81 12.21
CA ASP A 110 -7.51 -14.88 11.99
C ASP A 110 -8.36 -15.41 10.84
N SER A 111 -9.63 -15.69 11.12
CA SER A 111 -10.54 -16.23 10.13
C SER A 111 -11.32 -15.17 9.37
N LYS A 112 -11.00 -13.89 9.59
CA LYS A 112 -11.70 -12.81 8.93
C LYS A 112 -11.52 -12.88 7.42
N ARG A 113 -12.58 -12.57 6.71
CA ARG A 113 -12.55 -12.46 5.26
C ARG A 113 -13.31 -11.23 4.87
N ILE A 114 -12.74 -10.50 3.93
CA ILE A 114 -13.42 -9.34 3.34
C ILE A 114 -13.20 -9.34 1.85
N LYS A 115 -14.13 -8.73 1.16
CA LYS A 115 -13.97 -8.32 -0.22
C LYS A 115 -14.74 -7.03 -0.39
N LEU A 116 -14.03 -5.91 -0.40
CA LEU A 116 -14.63 -4.60 -0.50
C LEU A 116 -14.19 -3.99 -1.83
N ASP A 117 -15.16 -3.64 -2.65
CA ASP A 117 -14.89 -3.01 -3.94
C ASP A 117 -14.79 -1.51 -3.77
N ASN A 118 -14.05 -0.89 -4.68
CA ASN A 118 -13.98 0.55 -4.80
C ASN A 118 -13.46 1.26 -3.55
N VAL A 119 -12.45 0.69 -2.91
CA VAL A 119 -11.81 1.26 -1.73
C VAL A 119 -10.76 2.26 -2.16
N LYS A 120 -10.81 3.45 -1.58
CA LYS A 120 -9.86 4.52 -1.90
C LYS A 120 -8.53 4.28 -1.23
N VAL A 121 -7.45 4.39 -2.02
CA VAL A 121 -6.09 4.20 -1.57
C VAL A 121 -5.24 5.39 -2.03
N LYS A 122 -4.41 5.89 -1.14
CA LYS A 122 -3.42 6.94 -1.46
C LYS A 122 -2.03 6.36 -1.38
N ILE A 123 -1.21 6.66 -2.37
CA ILE A 123 0.21 6.36 -2.35
C ILE A 123 0.91 7.43 -1.51
N ILE A 124 1.71 7.02 -0.56
CA ILE A 124 2.41 7.96 0.34
C ILE A 124 3.90 7.72 0.42
#